data_1daccc21341a891560a9c9ef977ef752
#
_entry.id   1daccc21341a891560a9c9ef977ef752
#
_cell.length_a   1.000
_cell.length_b   1.000
_cell.length_c   1.000
_cell.angle_alpha   90.00
_cell.angle_beta   90.00
_cell.angle_gamma   90.00
#
_symmetry.space_group_name_H-M   'P 1'
#
loop_
_entity.id
_entity.type
_entity.pdbx_description
1 polymer ?
#
loop_
_entity_poly.entity_id
_entity_poly.type
_entity_poly.pdbx_seq_one_letter_code
_entity_poly.pdbx_strand_id
1 'polypeptide(L)'
;MRRRTLMIAAMLAAVMAASGVYGEETMNVHTSLSVDARHEKVLVTFKIENRAERRVWLPRTIASADGLTGQLFDVHALPGGEEVPYIGPWIKRGPQTAADFVELAPHSAHTHTIDITPFYDFKPGQHSYEIRYAGEALGDVKQLEATSALQTETVRFSHAAPARAEQ
;
A
#
# COMPACT_ATOMS: atom_id res chain seq x y z
N MET A 1 34.89 -57.17 54.14
CA MET A 1 33.90 -56.07 54.11
C MET A 1 33.94 -55.37 52.77
N ARG A 2 33.00 -55.63 51.86
CA ARG A 2 32.94 -55.03 50.52
C ARG A 2 31.80 -54.08 50.54
N ARG A 3 32.11 -52.75 50.39
CA ARG A 3 31.12 -51.66 50.19
C ARG A 3 30.73 -51.61 48.72
N ARG A 4 29.45 -51.86 48.44
CA ARG A 4 28.86 -51.66 47.08
C ARG A 4 28.38 -50.24 47.01
N THR A 5 28.98 -49.45 46.10
CA THR A 5 28.55 -48.10 45.75
C THR A 5 27.48 -48.22 44.65
N LEU A 6 26.27 -47.76 44.94
CA LEU A 6 25.17 -47.65 43.99
C LEU A 6 25.39 -46.33 43.17
N MET A 7 25.59 -46.42 41.89
CA MET A 7 25.50 -45.27 40.98
C MET A 7 24.05 -45.10 40.55
N ILE A 8 23.46 -43.98 40.92
CA ILE A 8 22.16 -43.53 40.41
C ILE A 8 22.44 -42.69 39.20
N ALA A 9 22.07 -43.19 37.99
CA ALA A 9 22.11 -42.45 36.75
C ALA A 9 20.83 -41.61 36.66
N ALA A 10 20.96 -40.29 36.81
CA ALA A 10 19.87 -39.35 36.55
C ALA A 10 19.77 -39.09 35.01
N MET A 11 18.69 -39.62 34.43
CA MET A 11 18.32 -39.29 33.03
C MET A 11 17.67 -37.93 33.02
N LEU A 12 18.35 -36.92 32.51
CA LEU A 12 17.81 -35.60 32.19
C LEU A 12 17.10 -35.68 30.87
N ALA A 13 15.77 -35.71 30.85
CA ALA A 13 14.96 -35.57 29.65
C ALA A 13 14.93 -34.09 29.23
N ALA A 14 15.68 -33.74 28.19
CA ALA A 14 15.59 -32.44 27.58
C ALA A 14 14.30 -32.35 26.77
N VAL A 15 13.30 -31.62 27.28
CA VAL A 15 12.12 -31.21 26.51
C VAL A 15 12.56 -30.11 25.58
N MET A 16 12.76 -30.43 24.32
CA MET A 16 12.90 -29.45 23.25
C MET A 16 11.53 -28.82 22.97
N ALA A 17 11.25 -27.66 23.56
CA ALA A 17 10.16 -26.82 23.15
C ALA A 17 10.52 -26.29 21.76
N ALA A 18 9.93 -26.86 20.74
CA ALA A 18 9.95 -26.28 19.39
C ALA A 18 9.12 -24.99 19.45
N SER A 19 9.78 -23.86 19.70
CA SER A 19 9.22 -22.55 19.48
C SER A 19 9.04 -22.40 17.97
N GLY A 20 7.82 -22.66 17.49
CA GLY A 20 7.43 -22.30 16.14
C GLY A 20 7.56 -20.79 16.00
N VAL A 21 8.63 -20.36 15.35
CA VAL A 21 8.75 -19.00 14.83
C VAL A 21 7.69 -18.93 13.73
N TYR A 22 6.50 -18.43 14.06
CA TYR A 22 5.57 -17.91 13.07
C TYR A 22 6.23 -16.66 12.51
N GLY A 23 7.04 -16.84 11.48
CA GLY A 23 7.52 -15.72 10.69
C GLY A 23 6.29 -15.04 10.12
N GLU A 24 6.09 -13.75 10.41
CA GLU A 24 5.24 -12.89 9.60
C GLU A 24 5.77 -13.01 8.17
N GLU A 25 5.02 -13.75 7.34
CA GLU A 25 5.31 -13.88 5.93
C GLU A 25 5.03 -12.52 5.29
N THR A 26 6.05 -11.66 5.27
CA THR A 26 5.96 -10.37 4.61
C THR A 26 5.56 -10.61 3.17
N MET A 27 4.47 -9.97 2.74
CA MET A 27 4.05 -10.04 1.33
C MET A 27 5.21 -9.55 0.46
N ASN A 28 5.73 -10.44 -0.39
CA ASN A 28 6.80 -10.09 -1.33
C ASN A 28 6.18 -9.38 -2.54
N VAL A 29 5.79 -8.12 -2.35
CA VAL A 29 5.25 -7.25 -3.37
C VAL A 29 6.13 -6.01 -3.54
N HIS A 30 6.30 -5.57 -4.77
CA HIS A 30 6.99 -4.33 -5.11
C HIS A 30 5.99 -3.33 -5.68
N THR A 31 5.95 -2.13 -5.12
CA THR A 31 5.05 -1.05 -5.54
C THR A 31 5.83 0.14 -6.05
N SER A 32 5.30 0.82 -7.06
CA SER A 32 5.85 2.07 -7.57
C SER A 32 4.76 3.00 -8.06
N LEU A 33 5.05 4.31 -8.00
CA LEU A 33 4.27 5.36 -8.64
C LEU A 33 5.08 6.00 -9.77
N SER A 34 4.37 6.47 -10.78
CA SER A 34 4.88 7.45 -11.73
C SER A 34 3.80 8.50 -11.99
N VAL A 35 4.24 9.72 -12.31
CA VAL A 35 3.33 10.85 -12.55
C VAL A 35 3.62 11.44 -13.91
N ASP A 36 2.58 11.57 -14.73
CA ASP A 36 2.59 12.35 -15.96
C ASP A 36 1.75 13.61 -15.74
N ALA A 37 2.42 14.76 -15.63
CA ALA A 37 1.80 16.05 -15.34
C ALA A 37 1.86 16.97 -16.58
N ARG A 38 1.20 16.55 -17.67
CA ARG A 38 1.15 17.29 -18.93
C ARG A 38 -0.27 17.68 -19.30
N HIS A 39 -0.42 18.70 -20.16
CA HIS A 39 -1.72 19.15 -20.69
C HIS A 39 -2.74 19.46 -19.58
N GLU A 40 -2.30 20.17 -18.54
CA GLU A 40 -3.13 20.55 -17.38
C GLU A 40 -3.68 19.36 -16.58
N LYS A 41 -3.20 18.15 -16.83
CA LYS A 41 -3.58 16.93 -16.13
C LYS A 41 -2.46 16.38 -15.28
N VAL A 42 -2.84 15.72 -14.17
CA VAL A 42 -1.95 14.96 -13.31
C VAL A 42 -2.41 13.51 -13.31
N LEU A 43 -1.77 12.71 -14.16
CA LEU A 43 -2.04 11.27 -14.29
C LEU A 43 -1.08 10.50 -13.42
N VAL A 44 -1.61 9.80 -12.42
CA VAL A 44 -0.83 8.96 -11.50
C VAL A 44 -0.98 7.51 -11.92
N THR A 45 0.13 6.88 -12.25
CA THR A 45 0.17 5.45 -12.58
C THR A 45 0.75 4.69 -11.39
N PHE A 46 -0.06 3.84 -10.80
CA PHE A 46 0.33 2.88 -9.78
C PHE A 46 0.68 1.55 -10.44
N LYS A 47 1.83 0.99 -10.07
CA LYS A 47 2.24 -0.35 -10.48
C LYS A 47 2.54 -1.19 -9.25
N ILE A 48 2.06 -2.43 -9.24
CA ILE A 48 2.40 -3.43 -8.24
C ILE A 48 2.86 -4.71 -8.94
N GLU A 49 3.91 -5.32 -8.42
CA GLU A 49 4.45 -6.61 -8.84
C GLU A 49 4.33 -7.59 -7.67
N ASN A 50 3.56 -8.64 -7.86
CA ASN A 50 3.51 -9.74 -6.90
C ASN A 50 4.65 -10.72 -7.21
N ARG A 51 5.68 -10.68 -6.38
CA ARG A 51 6.88 -11.56 -6.50
C ARG A 51 6.77 -12.80 -5.60
N ALA A 52 5.63 -12.98 -4.91
CA ALA A 52 5.39 -14.12 -4.06
C ALA A 52 4.79 -15.31 -4.84
N GLU A 53 4.87 -16.49 -4.24
CA GLU A 53 4.24 -17.72 -4.72
C GLU A 53 2.72 -17.77 -4.44
N ARG A 54 2.19 -16.74 -3.77
CA ARG A 54 0.78 -16.66 -3.35
C ARG A 54 0.09 -15.48 -4.03
N ARG A 55 -1.23 -15.56 -4.10
CA ARG A 55 -2.09 -14.47 -4.55
C ARG A 55 -2.04 -13.32 -3.54
N VAL A 56 -2.22 -12.11 -4.04
CA VAL A 56 -2.38 -10.88 -3.27
C VAL A 56 -3.67 -10.20 -3.72
N TRP A 57 -4.35 -9.56 -2.81
CA TRP A 57 -5.62 -8.89 -3.07
C TRP A 57 -5.46 -7.40 -2.86
N LEU A 58 -5.71 -6.61 -3.91
CA LEU A 58 -5.54 -5.17 -3.94
C LEU A 58 -6.88 -4.46 -3.76
N PRO A 59 -6.96 -3.37 -2.98
CA PRO A 59 -8.16 -2.55 -2.96
C PRO A 59 -8.51 -2.04 -4.36
N ARG A 60 -9.79 -2.14 -4.75
CA ARG A 60 -10.27 -1.61 -6.04
C ARG A 60 -10.03 -0.12 -6.20
N THR A 61 -9.97 0.62 -5.11
CA THR A 61 -9.70 2.06 -5.11
C THR A 61 -8.39 2.43 -5.78
N ILE A 62 -7.36 1.58 -5.66
CA ILE A 62 -6.07 1.80 -6.33
C ILE A 62 -5.91 0.93 -7.58
N ALA A 63 -6.62 -0.19 -7.67
CA ALA A 63 -6.41 -1.18 -8.72
C ALA A 63 -7.29 -0.96 -9.96
N SER A 64 -8.48 -0.35 -9.83
CA SER A 64 -9.44 -0.32 -10.93
C SER A 64 -10.45 0.84 -10.88
N ALA A 65 -10.32 1.79 -9.96
CA ALA A 65 -11.26 2.91 -9.88
C ALA A 65 -10.98 3.97 -10.96
N ASP A 66 -12.03 4.43 -11.65
CA ASP A 66 -11.92 5.49 -12.65
C ASP A 66 -11.70 6.88 -12.03
N GLY A 67 -11.96 7.03 -10.72
CA GLY A 67 -11.77 8.26 -9.97
C GLY A 67 -11.71 8.02 -8.48
N LEU A 68 -11.40 9.06 -7.73
CA LEU A 68 -11.24 8.99 -6.29
C LEU A 68 -12.57 9.20 -5.55
N THR A 69 -12.81 8.40 -4.54
CA THR A 69 -13.98 8.49 -3.65
C THR A 69 -13.57 8.70 -2.18
N GLY A 70 -12.37 9.22 -1.99
CA GLY A 70 -11.68 9.56 -0.76
C GLY A 70 -10.24 9.89 -1.06
N GLN A 71 -9.55 10.51 -0.12
CA GLN A 71 -8.13 10.82 -0.27
C GLN A 71 -7.33 9.50 -0.32
N LEU A 72 -6.66 9.26 -1.44
CA LEU A 72 -5.89 8.04 -1.70
C LEU A 72 -4.38 8.29 -1.67
N PHE A 73 -3.97 9.49 -2.06
CA PHE A 73 -2.57 9.87 -2.14
C PHE A 73 -2.24 10.98 -1.15
N ASP A 74 -1.06 10.92 -0.55
CA ASP A 74 -0.47 12.05 0.16
C ASP A 74 0.23 12.93 -0.88
N VAL A 75 -0.26 14.16 -1.06
CA VAL A 75 0.29 15.14 -2.01
C VAL A 75 0.72 16.38 -1.25
N HIS A 76 1.96 16.81 -1.44
CA HIS A 76 2.51 17.99 -0.77
C HIS A 76 3.14 18.95 -1.77
N ALA A 77 2.98 20.26 -1.54
CA ALA A 77 3.59 21.30 -2.34
C ALA A 77 5.05 21.55 -1.89
N LEU A 78 5.93 21.78 -2.85
CA LEU A 78 7.33 22.07 -2.59
C LEU A 78 7.65 23.54 -2.85
N PRO A 79 8.63 24.15 -2.11
CA PRO A 79 9.50 23.52 -1.10
C PRO A 79 8.90 23.41 0.31
N GLY A 80 7.75 24.04 0.60
CA GLY A 80 7.20 24.19 1.96
C GLY A 80 6.70 22.90 2.60
N GLY A 81 6.39 21.85 1.82
CA GLY A 81 5.83 20.62 2.34
C GLY A 81 4.35 20.72 2.77
N GLU A 82 3.65 21.77 2.36
CA GLU A 82 2.23 21.95 2.66
C GLU A 82 1.39 20.89 1.96
N GLU A 83 0.47 20.26 2.70
CA GLU A 83 -0.46 19.31 2.12
C GLU A 83 -1.35 19.99 1.06
N VAL A 84 -1.50 19.35 -0.10
CA VAL A 84 -2.44 19.77 -1.14
C VAL A 84 -3.81 19.22 -0.79
N PRO A 85 -4.82 20.07 -0.51
CA PRO A 85 -6.12 19.62 -0.05
C PRO A 85 -6.81 18.67 -1.04
N TYR A 86 -7.35 17.58 -0.54
CA TYR A 86 -8.28 16.74 -1.29
C TYR A 86 -9.64 17.42 -1.34
N ILE A 87 -10.15 17.67 -2.55
CA ILE A 87 -11.42 18.35 -2.81
C ILE A 87 -12.47 17.46 -3.49
N GLY A 88 -12.12 16.20 -3.69
CA GLY A 88 -13.02 15.21 -4.28
C GLY A 88 -14.10 14.71 -3.32
N PRO A 89 -14.98 13.83 -3.80
CA PRO A 89 -16.07 13.29 -2.98
C PRO A 89 -15.53 12.38 -1.88
N TRP A 90 -16.15 12.47 -0.69
CA TRP A 90 -15.97 11.53 0.40
C TRP A 90 -17.18 10.59 0.46
N ILE A 91 -17.02 9.38 -0.05
CA ILE A 91 -18.09 8.38 0.00
C ILE A 91 -17.91 7.53 1.26
N LYS A 92 -18.90 7.63 2.15
CA LYS A 92 -18.96 6.74 3.32
C LYS A 92 -19.27 5.32 2.86
N ARG A 93 -18.31 4.42 3.02
CA ARG A 93 -18.47 3.00 2.69
C ARG A 93 -18.98 2.22 3.90
N GLY A 94 -19.68 1.14 3.65
CA GLY A 94 -19.98 0.12 4.66
C GLY A 94 -18.72 -0.70 5.02
N PRO A 95 -18.87 -1.77 5.81
CA PRO A 95 -17.79 -2.71 6.07
C PRO A 95 -17.20 -3.25 4.76
N GLN A 96 -15.89 -3.44 4.72
CA GLN A 96 -15.21 -4.04 3.58
C GLN A 96 -15.70 -5.47 3.32
N THR A 97 -15.75 -5.83 2.06
CA THR A 97 -16.13 -7.17 1.58
C THR A 97 -15.08 -7.67 0.58
N ALA A 98 -15.11 -8.95 0.26
CA ALA A 98 -14.25 -9.52 -0.78
C ALA A 98 -14.41 -8.83 -2.15
N ALA A 99 -15.59 -8.26 -2.44
CA ALA A 99 -15.86 -7.55 -3.69
C ALA A 99 -15.12 -6.20 -3.80
N ASP A 100 -14.60 -5.67 -2.70
CA ASP A 100 -13.81 -4.43 -2.69
C ASP A 100 -12.34 -4.63 -3.09
N PHE A 101 -11.96 -5.86 -3.41
CA PHE A 101 -10.60 -6.23 -3.77
C PHE A 101 -10.50 -6.84 -5.17
N VAL A 102 -9.33 -6.74 -5.76
CA VAL A 102 -8.94 -7.36 -7.03
C VAL A 102 -7.81 -8.34 -6.77
N GLU A 103 -7.94 -9.56 -7.28
CA GLU A 103 -6.91 -10.59 -7.17
C GLU A 103 -5.73 -10.29 -8.09
N LEU A 104 -4.53 -10.39 -7.54
CA LEU A 104 -3.27 -10.37 -8.27
C LEU A 104 -2.58 -11.73 -8.12
N ALA A 105 -2.46 -12.47 -9.22
CA ALA A 105 -1.87 -13.78 -9.26
C ALA A 105 -0.38 -13.78 -8.84
N PRO A 106 0.18 -14.94 -8.41
CA PRO A 106 1.62 -15.08 -8.21
C PRO A 106 2.41 -14.67 -9.45
N HIS A 107 3.58 -14.06 -9.24
CA HIS A 107 4.52 -13.65 -10.31
C HIS A 107 3.90 -12.80 -11.41
N SER A 108 2.87 -12.03 -11.07
CA SER A 108 2.19 -11.13 -12.00
C SER A 108 2.33 -9.68 -11.58
N ALA A 109 2.06 -8.77 -12.52
CA ALA A 109 2.04 -7.34 -12.27
C ALA A 109 0.68 -6.76 -12.64
N HIS A 110 0.31 -5.69 -11.95
CA HIS A 110 -0.87 -4.89 -12.23
C HIS A 110 -0.48 -3.42 -12.34
N THR A 111 -1.06 -2.73 -13.30
CA THR A 111 -0.83 -1.29 -13.51
C THR A 111 -2.17 -0.60 -13.69
N HIS A 112 -2.36 0.51 -13.00
CA HIS A 112 -3.57 1.31 -13.10
C HIS A 112 -3.23 2.80 -13.07
N THR A 113 -3.90 3.60 -13.91
CA THR A 113 -3.69 5.05 -14.02
C THR A 113 -4.95 5.80 -13.63
N ILE A 114 -4.81 6.80 -12.76
CA ILE A 114 -5.90 7.64 -12.27
C ILE A 114 -5.56 9.10 -12.58
N ASP A 115 -6.51 9.85 -13.16
CA ASP A 115 -6.43 11.30 -13.28
C ASP A 115 -6.82 11.91 -11.92
N ILE A 116 -5.85 12.49 -11.21
CA ILE A 116 -6.09 13.09 -9.89
C ILE A 116 -6.35 14.60 -9.97
N THR A 117 -6.27 15.20 -11.14
CA THR A 117 -6.45 16.66 -11.34
C THR A 117 -7.72 17.20 -10.71
N PRO A 118 -8.91 16.58 -10.90
CA PRO A 118 -10.15 17.12 -10.35
C PRO A 118 -10.34 16.86 -8.84
N PHE A 119 -9.42 16.12 -8.22
CA PHE A 119 -9.59 15.67 -6.83
C PHE A 119 -8.66 16.36 -5.84
N TYR A 120 -7.67 17.12 -6.31
CA TYR A 120 -6.73 17.85 -5.46
C TYR A 120 -6.68 19.33 -5.84
N ASP A 121 -6.59 20.19 -4.84
CA ASP A 121 -6.55 21.65 -5.02
C ASP A 121 -5.15 22.15 -5.36
N PHE A 122 -4.68 21.83 -6.57
CA PHE A 122 -3.40 22.30 -7.07
C PHE A 122 -3.37 23.83 -7.18
N LYS A 123 -2.27 24.45 -6.74
CA LYS A 123 -2.09 25.91 -6.78
C LYS A 123 -2.00 26.40 -8.24
N PRO A 124 -2.69 27.50 -8.60
CA PRO A 124 -2.57 28.09 -9.93
C PRO A 124 -1.13 28.45 -10.28
N GLY A 125 -0.78 28.28 -11.55
CA GLY A 125 0.58 28.50 -12.05
C GLY A 125 1.47 27.27 -11.93
N GLN A 126 2.76 27.44 -12.20
CA GLN A 126 3.74 26.36 -12.18
C GLN A 126 4.26 26.12 -10.77
N HIS A 127 4.02 24.94 -10.23
CA HIS A 127 4.50 24.54 -8.91
C HIS A 127 5.09 23.14 -8.95
N SER A 128 5.93 22.83 -7.96
CA SER A 128 6.48 21.50 -7.74
C SER A 128 5.78 20.82 -6.59
N TYR A 129 5.60 19.51 -6.70
CA TYR A 129 4.88 18.68 -5.74
C TYR A 129 5.62 17.39 -5.49
N GLU A 130 5.29 16.74 -4.39
CA GLU A 130 5.63 15.35 -4.15
C GLU A 130 4.37 14.56 -3.79
N ILE A 131 4.36 13.28 -4.18
CA ILE A 131 3.24 12.37 -4.00
C ILE A 131 3.74 11.00 -3.57
N ARG A 132 2.97 10.34 -2.71
CA ARG A 132 3.13 8.94 -2.36
C ARG A 132 1.78 8.28 -2.15
N TYR A 133 1.78 6.96 -2.21
CA TYR A 133 0.67 6.11 -1.82
C TYR A 133 1.03 5.34 -0.55
N ALA A 134 0.10 5.29 0.40
CA ALA A 134 0.18 4.44 1.57
C ALA A 134 -1.20 3.79 1.78
N GLY A 135 -1.27 2.49 1.65
CA GLY A 135 -2.48 1.70 1.80
C GLY A 135 -2.17 0.30 2.26
N GLU A 136 -3.09 -0.60 2.03
CA GLU A 136 -3.02 -1.97 2.51
C GLU A 136 -3.44 -2.95 1.41
N ALA A 137 -2.97 -4.20 1.52
CA ALA A 137 -3.41 -5.33 0.71
C ALA A 137 -3.69 -6.53 1.60
N LEU A 138 -4.34 -7.56 1.04
CA LEU A 138 -4.62 -8.80 1.74
C LEU A 138 -3.84 -9.95 1.12
N GLY A 139 -3.34 -10.85 1.97
CA GLY A 139 -2.83 -12.15 1.54
C GLY A 139 -3.94 -13.19 1.34
N ASP A 140 -5.08 -13.00 2.01
CA ASP A 140 -6.27 -13.84 1.87
C ASP A 140 -7.53 -12.98 1.99
N VAL A 141 -8.34 -12.95 0.95
CA VAL A 141 -9.61 -12.19 0.90
C VAL A 141 -10.68 -12.70 1.88
N LYS A 142 -10.49 -13.86 2.47
CA LYS A 142 -11.36 -14.39 3.54
C LYS A 142 -10.99 -13.84 4.91
N GLN A 143 -9.85 -13.18 5.04
CA GLN A 143 -9.32 -12.61 6.28
C GLN A 143 -9.15 -11.09 6.12
N LEU A 144 -10.26 -10.36 6.03
CA LEU A 144 -10.29 -8.92 5.73
C LEU A 144 -9.58 -8.06 6.76
N GLU A 145 -9.41 -8.56 7.98
CA GLU A 145 -8.69 -7.85 9.06
C GLU A 145 -7.17 -8.10 9.03
N ALA A 146 -6.71 -9.12 8.27
CA ALA A 146 -5.29 -9.45 8.17
C ALA A 146 -4.64 -8.71 7.00
N THR A 147 -4.49 -7.39 7.15
CA THR A 147 -3.90 -6.51 6.15
C THR A 147 -2.37 -6.46 6.23
N SER A 148 -1.74 -6.13 5.12
CA SER A 148 -0.31 -5.82 5.04
C SER A 148 -0.13 -4.49 4.34
N ALA A 149 0.80 -3.67 4.86
CA ALA A 149 1.05 -2.34 4.32
C ALA A 149 1.55 -2.39 2.87
N LEU A 150 0.99 -1.51 2.04
CA LEU A 150 1.46 -1.19 0.70
C LEU A 150 1.93 0.27 0.70
N GLN A 151 3.19 0.51 0.43
CA GLN A 151 3.76 1.86 0.37
C GLN A 151 4.59 2.02 -0.89
N THR A 152 4.57 3.22 -1.45
CA THR A 152 5.44 3.59 -2.56
C THR A 152 6.50 4.58 -2.11
N GLU A 153 7.59 4.63 -2.85
CA GLU A 153 8.53 5.75 -2.75
C GLU A 153 7.82 7.06 -3.09
N THR A 154 8.33 8.16 -2.53
CA THR A 154 7.85 9.51 -2.85
C THR A 154 8.33 9.92 -4.24
N VAL A 155 7.40 10.36 -5.09
CA VAL A 155 7.68 10.84 -6.45
C VAL A 155 7.50 12.35 -6.52
N ARG A 156 8.47 13.04 -7.11
CA ARG A 156 8.40 14.50 -7.35
C ARG A 156 7.97 14.77 -8.77
N PHE A 157 7.11 15.79 -8.93
CA PHE A 157 6.65 16.24 -10.24
C PHE A 157 6.40 17.76 -10.22
N SER A 158 6.25 18.34 -11.41
CA SER A 158 5.84 19.75 -11.56
C SER A 158 4.55 19.79 -12.36
N HIS A 159 3.64 20.67 -11.95
CA HIS A 159 2.34 20.85 -12.60
C HIS A 159 2.03 22.32 -12.75
N ALA A 160 1.48 22.67 -13.91
CA ALA A 160 0.97 24.01 -14.21
C ALA A 160 -0.56 23.97 -14.20
N ALA A 161 -1.16 24.35 -13.07
CA ALA A 161 -2.61 24.45 -12.98
C ALA A 161 -3.11 25.79 -13.59
N PRO A 162 -4.27 25.80 -14.26
CA PRO A 162 -4.85 27.03 -14.80
C PRO A 162 -5.18 28.03 -13.68
N ALA A 163 -5.18 29.31 -14.01
CA ALA A 163 -5.68 30.34 -13.11
C ALA A 163 -7.17 30.08 -12.83
N ARG A 164 -7.60 30.18 -11.56
CA ARG A 164 -9.02 30.13 -11.24
C ARG A 164 -9.73 31.29 -11.90
N ALA A 165 -10.80 31.00 -12.64
CA ALA A 165 -11.70 32.06 -13.07
C ALA A 165 -12.30 32.72 -11.82
N GLU A 166 -12.12 34.02 -11.64
CA GLU A 166 -12.82 34.79 -10.62
C GLU A 166 -14.33 34.68 -10.90
N GLN A 167 -15.07 34.07 -9.98
CA GLN A 167 -16.54 34.06 -10.00
C GLN A 167 -17.07 35.19 -9.15
#